data_30815bc46218e824d90a8a7be1548123
#
_entry.id   30815bc46218e824d90a8a7be1548123
#
_cell.length_a   1.000
_cell.length_b   1.000
_cell.length_c   1.000
_cell.angle_alpha   90.00
_cell.angle_beta   90.00
_cell.angle_gamma   90.00
#
_symmetry.space_group_name_H-M   'P 1'
#
loop_
_entity.id
_entity.type
_entity.pdbx_description
1 polymer ?
#
loop_
_entity_poly.entity_id
_entity_poly.type
_entity_poly.pdbx_seq_one_letter_code
_entity_poly.pdbx_strand_id
1 'polypeptide(L)'
;YNLLGMGGVDTRRLTRAIRMSGAPHVALAHNPDGNFDTLELIKRAKHFSGLEGLDLAKEVTCHQTYKWDEMRWAWPKGFERQNDAKHKVVAIDYGAKRNILRCLASAGCEVIVVPASSSADEVLAHKPDGVFLSNGPGDPAATGMYAVPVIQHLLENTDLPMFGICL
;
A
#
# COMPACT_ATOMS: atom_id res chain seq x y z
N TYR A 1 5.22 17.38 5.79
CA TYR A 1 4.27 16.50 5.07
C TYR A 1 2.84 17.05 5.06
N ASN A 2 2.56 18.19 5.71
CA ASN A 2 1.21 18.78 5.85
C ASN A 2 0.14 17.79 6.34
N LEU A 3 0.51 16.88 7.24
CA LEU A 3 -0.39 15.91 7.83
C LEU A 3 -0.86 16.38 9.19
N LEU A 4 -2.15 16.19 9.46
CA LEU A 4 -2.68 16.40 10.80
C LEU A 4 -2.21 15.27 11.73
N GLY A 5 -1.81 15.64 12.92
CA GLY A 5 -1.40 14.71 13.97
C GLY A 5 -2.06 15.05 15.31
N MET A 6 -2.29 14.05 16.10
CA MET A 6 -2.85 14.21 17.45
C MET A 6 -1.92 13.54 18.46
N GLY A 7 -1.54 14.28 19.51
CA GLY A 7 -0.74 13.80 20.62
C GLY A 7 -1.51 13.86 21.94
N GLY A 8 -0.95 13.25 22.99
CA GLY A 8 -1.52 13.30 24.35
C GLY A 8 -2.80 12.48 24.55
N VAL A 9 -3.08 11.53 23.65
CA VAL A 9 -4.25 10.65 23.78
C VAL A 9 -3.85 9.27 24.28
N ASP A 10 -4.74 8.63 25.04
CA ASP A 10 -4.60 7.22 25.42
C ASP A 10 -4.87 6.30 24.22
N THR A 11 -3.80 6.01 23.46
CA THR A 11 -3.88 5.17 22.27
C THR A 11 -4.29 3.73 22.60
N ARG A 12 -3.99 3.22 23.79
CA ARG A 12 -4.41 1.89 24.24
C ARG A 12 -5.92 1.83 24.45
N ARG A 13 -6.48 2.85 25.08
CA ARG A 13 -7.93 2.98 25.26
C ARG A 13 -8.64 3.08 23.91
N LEU A 14 -8.10 3.88 23.00
CA LEU A 14 -8.62 4.02 21.63
C LEU A 14 -8.61 2.69 20.89
N THR A 15 -7.48 1.98 20.89
CA THR A 15 -7.34 0.67 20.25
C THR A 15 -8.33 -0.35 20.85
N ARG A 16 -8.53 -0.32 22.17
CA ARG A 16 -9.50 -1.19 22.84
C ARG A 16 -10.93 -0.86 22.41
N ALA A 17 -11.29 0.40 22.32
CA ALA A 17 -12.61 0.83 21.86
C ALA A 17 -12.88 0.36 20.43
N ILE A 18 -11.92 0.54 19.52
CA ILE A 18 -12.02 0.07 18.12
C ILE A 18 -12.19 -1.45 18.08
N ARG A 19 -11.43 -2.20 18.89
CA ARG A 19 -11.53 -3.67 18.95
C ARG A 19 -12.90 -4.15 19.41
N MET A 20 -13.51 -3.44 20.37
CA MET A 20 -14.80 -3.83 20.96
C MET A 20 -16.00 -3.40 20.13
N SER A 21 -15.91 -2.28 19.44
CA SER A 21 -17.05 -1.64 18.76
C SER A 21 -16.90 -1.58 17.23
N GLY A 22 -15.79 -2.10 16.66
CA GLY A 22 -15.45 -1.96 15.26
C GLY A 22 -14.75 -0.64 14.94
N ALA A 23 -14.34 -0.46 13.68
CA ALA A 23 -13.68 0.75 13.21
C ALA A 23 -14.68 1.90 13.05
N PRO A 24 -14.62 2.94 13.90
CA PRO A 24 -15.53 4.08 13.77
C PRO A 24 -15.09 5.02 12.66
N HIS A 25 -16.03 5.73 12.09
CA HIS A 25 -15.73 6.91 11.28
C HIS A 25 -15.32 8.06 12.20
N VAL A 26 -14.23 8.75 11.84
CA VAL A 26 -13.70 9.84 12.65
C VAL A 26 -13.46 11.09 11.79
N ALA A 27 -13.57 12.26 12.40
CA ALA A 27 -13.13 13.51 11.82
C ALA A 27 -11.95 14.05 12.65
N LEU A 28 -10.87 14.42 11.99
CA LEU A 28 -9.71 15.06 12.60
C LEU A 28 -9.61 16.48 12.04
N ALA A 29 -9.51 17.45 12.94
CA ALA A 29 -9.41 18.87 12.57
C ALA A 29 -8.28 19.54 13.34
N HIS A 30 -7.65 20.53 12.72
CA HIS A 30 -6.71 21.44 13.34
C HIS A 30 -7.23 22.88 13.17
N ASN A 31 -7.27 23.62 14.28
CA ASN A 31 -7.55 25.05 14.28
C ASN A 31 -6.56 25.74 15.25
N PRO A 32 -5.74 26.68 14.75
CA PRO A 32 -4.77 27.40 15.58
C PRO A 32 -5.39 28.12 16.79
N ASP A 33 -6.64 28.58 16.64
CA ASP A 33 -7.37 29.30 17.69
C ASP A 33 -8.03 28.37 18.73
N GLY A 34 -7.93 27.05 18.53
CA GLY A 34 -8.54 26.05 19.41
C GLY A 34 -10.06 25.97 19.38
N ASN A 35 -10.72 26.72 18.51
CA ASN A 35 -12.16 26.72 18.37
C ASN A 35 -12.63 25.64 17.40
N PHE A 36 -13.47 24.71 17.86
CA PHE A 36 -13.99 23.63 17.04
C PHE A 36 -15.52 23.57 17.10
N ASP A 37 -16.14 23.53 15.94
CA ASP A 37 -17.54 23.13 15.83
C ASP A 37 -17.63 21.60 15.90
N THR A 38 -17.81 21.09 17.12
CA THR A 38 -17.88 19.64 17.37
C THR A 38 -19.11 19.00 16.72
N LEU A 39 -20.21 19.75 16.57
CA LEU A 39 -21.42 19.24 15.91
C LEU A 39 -21.19 19.02 14.42
N GLU A 40 -20.52 19.97 13.77
CA GLU A 40 -20.16 19.82 12.36
C GLU A 40 -19.13 18.68 12.15
N LEU A 41 -18.15 18.52 13.04
CA LEU A 41 -17.20 17.40 12.97
C LEU A 41 -17.90 16.04 13.12
N ILE A 42 -18.83 15.93 14.07
CA ILE A 42 -19.65 14.71 14.25
C ILE A 42 -20.49 14.44 13.00
N LYS A 43 -21.09 15.48 12.43
CA LYS A 43 -21.86 15.37 11.19
C LYS A 43 -21.00 14.85 10.04
N ARG A 44 -19.80 15.39 9.84
CA ARG A 44 -18.84 14.92 8.81
C ARG A 44 -18.45 13.47 9.03
N ALA A 45 -18.13 13.06 10.27
CA ALA A 45 -17.82 11.68 10.58
C ALA A 45 -18.99 10.73 10.26
N LYS A 46 -20.22 11.13 10.59
CA LYS A 46 -21.43 10.34 10.30
C LYS A 46 -21.78 10.25 8.80
N HIS A 47 -21.43 11.26 8.01
CA HIS A 47 -21.70 11.29 6.57
C HIS A 47 -20.61 10.62 5.72
N PHE A 48 -19.51 10.19 6.34
CA PHE A 48 -18.50 9.42 5.62
C PHE A 48 -19.07 8.06 5.22
N SER A 49 -19.04 7.75 3.92
CA SER A 49 -19.64 6.54 3.35
C SER A 49 -18.92 5.23 3.72
N GLY A 50 -17.77 5.32 4.36
CA GLY A 50 -16.91 4.16 4.63
C GLY A 50 -15.96 3.86 3.46
N LEU A 51 -15.34 2.68 3.52
CA LEU A 51 -14.37 2.23 2.51
C LEU A 51 -14.98 1.29 1.47
N GLU A 52 -16.20 0.81 1.69
CA GLU A 52 -16.89 -0.12 0.78
C GLU A 52 -17.09 0.53 -0.60
N GLY A 53 -16.68 -0.16 -1.64
CA GLY A 53 -16.70 0.32 -3.02
C GLY A 53 -15.63 1.35 -3.40
N LEU A 54 -14.77 1.78 -2.47
CA LEU A 54 -13.72 2.75 -2.76
C LEU A 54 -12.46 2.07 -3.31
N ASP A 55 -12.11 2.36 -4.56
CA ASP A 55 -10.86 1.94 -5.18
C ASP A 55 -9.74 2.94 -4.87
N LEU A 56 -9.24 2.88 -3.64
CA LEU A 56 -8.14 3.75 -3.21
C LEU A 56 -6.77 3.29 -3.76
N ALA A 57 -6.65 2.05 -4.22
CA ALA A 57 -5.42 1.56 -4.82
C ALA A 57 -5.05 2.38 -6.07
N LYS A 58 -6.04 2.77 -6.88
CA LYS A 58 -5.82 3.66 -8.04
C LYS A 58 -5.33 5.07 -7.68
N GLU A 59 -5.66 5.55 -6.50
CA GLU A 59 -5.26 6.89 -6.05
C GLU A 59 -3.83 6.93 -5.52
N VAL A 60 -3.34 5.80 -4.97
CA VAL A 60 -2.04 5.74 -4.28
C VAL A 60 -0.96 5.00 -5.07
N THR A 61 -1.32 4.31 -6.14
CA THR A 61 -0.37 3.60 -7.01
C THR A 61 0.63 4.56 -7.67
N CYS A 62 1.77 4.06 -8.05
CA CYS A 62 2.72 4.84 -8.85
C CYS A 62 2.14 5.17 -10.23
N HIS A 63 2.50 6.34 -10.77
CA HIS A 63 2.04 6.78 -12.09
C HIS A 63 2.86 6.21 -13.25
N GLN A 64 4.08 5.73 -12.97
CA GLN A 64 4.98 5.15 -13.96
C GLN A 64 5.83 4.07 -13.33
N THR A 65 6.26 3.14 -14.15
CA THR A 65 7.21 2.08 -13.75
C THR A 65 8.52 2.68 -13.29
N TYR A 66 9.06 2.15 -12.19
CA TYR A 66 10.36 2.55 -11.67
C TYR A 66 11.11 1.38 -11.02
N LYS A 67 12.42 1.54 -10.88
CA LYS A 67 13.28 0.58 -10.21
C LYS A 67 13.47 0.97 -8.74
N TRP A 68 13.37 -0.02 -7.85
CA TRP A 68 13.64 0.14 -6.43
C TRP A 68 14.89 -0.64 -6.04
N ASP A 69 15.87 0.02 -5.43
CA ASP A 69 17.15 -0.57 -5.04
C ASP A 69 17.52 -0.36 -3.56
N GLU A 70 16.75 0.47 -2.83
CA GLU A 70 17.04 0.75 -1.42
C GLU A 70 16.74 -0.48 -0.55
N MET A 71 17.73 -0.91 0.23
CA MET A 71 17.64 -2.03 1.17
C MET A 71 17.11 -1.59 2.54
N ARG A 72 16.83 -2.56 3.42
CA ARG A 72 16.42 -2.27 4.81
C ARG A 72 17.50 -1.48 5.54
N TRP A 73 17.05 -0.63 6.46
CA TRP A 73 17.93 0.11 7.34
C TRP A 73 18.77 -0.86 8.21
N ALA A 74 20.06 -0.61 8.31
CA ALA A 74 21.00 -1.36 9.15
C ALA A 74 21.94 -0.39 9.88
N TRP A 75 22.14 -0.60 11.17
CA TRP A 75 23.10 0.15 11.96
C TRP A 75 24.53 -0.29 11.64
N PRO A 76 25.52 0.61 11.54
CA PRO A 76 25.44 2.08 11.49
C PRO A 76 25.26 2.65 10.07
N LYS A 77 25.13 1.80 9.05
CA LYS A 77 25.19 2.17 7.63
C LYS A 77 23.93 2.85 7.09
N GLY A 78 22.80 2.74 7.79
CA GLY A 78 21.53 3.29 7.32
C GLY A 78 20.89 2.46 6.20
N PHE A 79 20.35 3.12 5.17
CA PHE A 79 19.81 2.48 3.98
C PHE A 79 20.89 2.35 2.91
N GLU A 80 21.32 1.12 2.67
CA GLU A 80 22.24 0.81 1.56
C GLU A 80 21.46 0.52 0.27
N ARG A 81 22.18 0.44 -0.86
CA ARG A 81 21.62 0.13 -2.17
C ARG A 81 21.93 -1.30 -2.58
N GLN A 82 20.98 -1.99 -3.21
CA GLN A 82 21.18 -3.30 -3.80
C GLN A 82 21.96 -3.16 -5.12
N ASN A 83 23.15 -3.79 -5.19
CA ASN A 83 24.04 -3.73 -6.36
C ASN A 83 24.35 -5.12 -6.94
N ASP A 84 23.93 -6.20 -6.26
CA ASP A 84 24.19 -7.59 -6.65
C ASP A 84 22.91 -8.41 -6.54
N ALA A 85 21.90 -8.02 -7.33
CA ALA A 85 20.63 -8.72 -7.38
C ALA A 85 20.75 -10.01 -8.19
N LYS A 86 20.24 -11.10 -7.65
CA LYS A 86 20.24 -12.44 -8.28
C LYS A 86 18.93 -12.78 -8.96
N HIS A 87 17.85 -12.13 -8.53
CA HIS A 87 16.51 -12.38 -9.04
C HIS A 87 15.84 -11.06 -9.38
N LYS A 88 14.98 -11.06 -10.37
CA LYS A 88 14.17 -9.92 -10.76
C LYS A 88 12.72 -10.13 -10.32
N VAL A 89 12.19 -9.21 -9.55
CA VAL A 89 10.79 -9.24 -9.10
C VAL A 89 10.06 -8.02 -9.65
N VAL A 90 8.95 -8.26 -10.33
CA VAL A 90 8.00 -7.19 -10.65
C VAL A 90 6.98 -7.07 -9.53
N ALA A 91 6.92 -5.90 -8.91
CA ALA A 91 5.98 -5.57 -7.85
C ALA A 91 4.84 -4.72 -8.42
N ILE A 92 3.62 -5.25 -8.41
CA ILE A 92 2.43 -4.49 -8.79
C ILE A 92 2.02 -3.64 -7.58
N ASP A 93 1.98 -2.33 -7.78
CA ASP A 93 1.79 -1.33 -6.73
C ASP A 93 0.32 -0.99 -6.51
N TYR A 94 -0.32 -1.64 -5.55
CA TYR A 94 -1.66 -1.27 -5.08
C TYR A 94 -1.62 -0.28 -3.90
N GLY A 95 -0.45 0.25 -3.55
CA GLY A 95 -0.17 1.11 -2.40
C GLY A 95 0.93 0.53 -1.51
N ALA A 96 2.02 0.10 -2.14
CA ALA A 96 3.12 -0.62 -1.50
C ALA A 96 3.77 0.19 -0.38
N LYS A 97 3.86 -0.40 0.80
CA LYS A 97 4.70 0.15 1.87
C LYS A 97 6.17 0.01 1.46
N ARG A 98 6.89 1.13 1.44
CA ARG A 98 8.31 1.17 1.05
C ARG A 98 9.17 0.11 1.73
N ASN A 99 8.86 -0.23 2.99
CA ASN A 99 9.64 -1.22 3.72
C ASN A 99 9.49 -2.64 3.13
N ILE A 100 8.39 -2.94 2.46
CA ILE A 100 8.21 -4.21 1.74
C ILE A 100 9.17 -4.27 0.55
N LEU A 101 9.25 -3.20 -0.25
CA LEU A 101 10.21 -3.09 -1.36
C LEU A 101 11.65 -3.20 -0.86
N ARG A 102 11.96 -2.58 0.28
CA ARG A 102 13.27 -2.73 0.95
C ARG A 102 13.57 -4.17 1.34
N CYS A 103 12.56 -4.90 1.81
CA CYS A 103 12.73 -6.32 2.15
C CYS A 103 13.05 -7.16 0.92
N LEU A 104 12.37 -6.93 -0.20
CA LEU A 104 12.67 -7.61 -1.47
C LEU A 104 14.08 -7.28 -1.96
N ALA A 105 14.47 -6.01 -1.97
CA ALA A 105 15.83 -5.60 -2.33
C ALA A 105 16.88 -6.24 -1.40
N SER A 106 16.64 -6.29 -0.08
CA SER A 106 17.55 -6.94 0.89
C SER A 106 17.60 -8.45 0.75
N ALA A 107 16.58 -9.07 0.16
CA ALA A 107 16.58 -10.50 -0.17
C ALA A 107 17.33 -10.82 -1.47
N GLY A 108 17.95 -9.83 -2.11
CA GLY A 108 18.74 -10.01 -3.33
C GLY A 108 17.90 -9.88 -4.61
N CYS A 109 16.79 -9.17 -4.55
CA CYS A 109 15.94 -8.94 -5.71
C CYS A 109 16.21 -7.58 -6.36
N GLU A 110 16.33 -7.56 -7.68
CA GLU A 110 16.07 -6.36 -8.49
C GLU A 110 14.58 -6.14 -8.53
N VAL A 111 14.10 -5.04 -7.94
CA VAL A 111 12.67 -4.77 -7.83
C VAL A 111 12.25 -3.74 -8.87
N ILE A 112 11.33 -4.12 -9.74
CA ILE A 112 10.67 -3.22 -10.70
C ILE A 112 9.25 -3.02 -10.21
N VAL A 113 8.89 -1.78 -9.92
CA VAL A 113 7.56 -1.41 -9.44
C VAL A 113 6.74 -0.90 -10.61
N VAL A 114 5.57 -1.51 -10.82
CA VAL A 114 4.65 -1.15 -11.90
C VAL A 114 3.31 -0.66 -11.33
N PRO A 115 2.58 0.21 -12.04
CA PRO A 115 1.27 0.67 -11.62
C PRO A 115 0.26 -0.47 -11.40
N ALA A 116 -0.73 -0.25 -10.54
CA ALA A 116 -1.82 -1.18 -10.27
C ALA A 116 -2.62 -1.55 -11.53
N SER A 117 -2.65 -0.66 -12.53
CA SER A 117 -3.37 -0.85 -13.80
C SER A 117 -2.55 -1.57 -14.88
N SER A 118 -1.32 -1.99 -14.57
CA SER A 118 -0.48 -2.69 -15.55
C SER A 118 -1.10 -4.02 -15.98
N SER A 119 -1.05 -4.28 -17.27
CA SER A 119 -1.48 -5.56 -17.85
C SER A 119 -0.49 -6.69 -17.55
N ALA A 120 -0.92 -7.93 -17.71
CA ALA A 120 -0.03 -9.09 -17.58
C ALA A 120 1.13 -9.03 -18.58
N ASP A 121 0.89 -8.58 -19.81
CA ASP A 121 1.93 -8.45 -20.85
C ASP A 121 2.98 -7.40 -20.45
N GLU A 122 2.56 -6.27 -19.87
CA GLU A 122 3.47 -5.25 -19.36
C GLU A 122 4.33 -5.80 -18.21
N VAL A 123 3.75 -6.58 -17.30
CA VAL A 123 4.49 -7.26 -16.23
C VAL A 123 5.52 -8.24 -16.82
N LEU A 124 5.10 -9.07 -17.78
CA LEU A 124 5.95 -10.09 -18.42
C LEU A 124 7.03 -9.49 -19.31
N ALA A 125 6.81 -8.31 -19.90
CA ALA A 125 7.81 -7.61 -20.71
C ALA A 125 9.11 -7.30 -19.93
N HIS A 126 9.03 -7.21 -18.60
CA HIS A 126 10.19 -7.05 -17.73
C HIS A 126 10.98 -8.33 -17.52
N LYS A 127 10.48 -9.49 -17.99
CA LYS A 127 11.10 -10.83 -17.81
C LYS A 127 11.43 -11.10 -16.32
N PRO A 128 10.42 -11.08 -15.43
CA PRO A 128 10.64 -11.34 -14.01
C PRO A 128 10.94 -12.80 -13.71
N ASP A 129 11.66 -13.05 -12.62
CA ASP A 129 11.78 -14.38 -11.99
C ASP A 129 10.63 -14.64 -11.01
N GLY A 130 9.85 -13.62 -10.66
CA GLY A 130 8.69 -13.71 -9.80
C GLY A 130 7.89 -12.41 -9.76
N VAL A 131 6.64 -12.51 -9.32
CA VAL A 131 5.71 -11.38 -9.21
C VAL A 131 5.31 -11.17 -7.76
N PHE A 132 5.31 -9.91 -7.34
CA PHE A 132 4.87 -9.49 -6.02
C PHE A 132 3.62 -8.61 -6.13
N LEU A 133 2.58 -8.99 -5.38
CA LEU A 133 1.34 -8.22 -5.26
C LEU A 133 1.40 -7.44 -3.95
N SER A 134 1.42 -6.12 -4.02
CA SER A 134 1.57 -5.30 -2.83
C SER A 134 0.29 -5.21 -2.01
N ASN A 135 0.42 -4.79 -0.75
CA ASN A 135 -0.70 -4.31 0.03
C ASN A 135 -1.32 -3.06 -0.64
N GLY A 136 -2.56 -2.77 -0.29
CA GLY A 136 -3.24 -1.56 -0.74
C GLY A 136 -4.35 -1.13 0.22
N PRO A 137 -4.81 0.13 0.12
CA PRO A 137 -5.98 0.64 0.83
C PRO A 137 -7.27 0.42 0.03
N GLY A 138 -8.39 0.64 0.68
CA GLY A 138 -9.70 0.64 0.05
C GLY A 138 -10.41 -0.71 0.10
N ASP A 139 -11.33 -0.90 -0.83
CA ASP A 139 -12.10 -2.13 -0.96
C ASP A 139 -11.42 -3.09 -1.93
N PRO A 140 -11.01 -4.30 -1.46
CA PRO A 140 -10.42 -5.31 -2.34
C PRO A 140 -11.32 -5.71 -3.51
N ALA A 141 -12.66 -5.68 -3.34
CA ALA A 141 -13.59 -6.01 -4.40
C ALA A 141 -13.52 -4.99 -5.56
N ALA A 142 -13.36 -3.69 -5.24
CA ALA A 142 -13.19 -2.64 -6.24
C ALA A 142 -11.85 -2.79 -6.99
N THR A 143 -10.75 -3.01 -6.26
CA THR A 143 -9.43 -3.26 -6.85
C THR A 143 -9.41 -4.57 -7.65
N GLY A 144 -10.14 -5.59 -7.20
CA GLY A 144 -10.24 -6.90 -7.84
C GLY A 144 -10.77 -6.86 -9.27
N MET A 145 -11.58 -5.87 -9.62
CA MET A 145 -12.14 -5.75 -10.96
C MET A 145 -11.07 -5.69 -12.07
N TYR A 146 -9.91 -5.13 -11.80
CA TYR A 146 -8.80 -5.07 -12.75
C TYR A 146 -7.60 -5.93 -12.33
N ALA A 147 -7.41 -6.16 -11.03
CA ALA A 147 -6.29 -6.95 -10.54
C ALA A 147 -6.49 -8.46 -10.80
N VAL A 148 -7.70 -8.98 -10.55
CA VAL A 148 -8.01 -10.41 -10.70
C VAL A 148 -7.74 -10.93 -12.11
N PRO A 149 -8.19 -10.30 -13.20
CA PRO A 149 -7.89 -10.78 -14.56
C PRO A 149 -6.38 -10.86 -14.85
N VAL A 150 -5.59 -9.91 -14.37
CA VAL A 150 -4.12 -9.91 -14.53
C VAL A 150 -3.50 -11.06 -13.74
N ILE A 151 -3.92 -11.25 -12.49
CA ILE A 151 -3.43 -12.34 -11.64
C ILE A 151 -3.77 -13.70 -12.23
N GLN A 152 -5.02 -13.89 -12.68
CA GLN A 152 -5.45 -15.13 -13.32
C GLN A 152 -4.63 -15.42 -14.57
N HIS A 153 -4.44 -14.41 -15.44
CA HIS A 153 -3.64 -14.60 -16.65
C HIS A 153 -2.20 -15.04 -16.32
N LEU A 154 -1.57 -14.42 -15.31
CA LEU A 154 -0.21 -14.79 -14.88
C LEU A 154 -0.17 -16.21 -14.30
N LEU A 155 -1.16 -16.62 -13.50
CA LEU A 155 -1.24 -17.94 -12.90
C LEU A 155 -1.49 -19.06 -13.93
N GLU A 156 -2.32 -18.79 -14.94
CA GLU A 156 -2.72 -19.79 -15.92
C GLU A 156 -1.71 -19.96 -17.08
N ASN A 157 -0.95 -18.89 -17.36
CA ASN A 157 -0.07 -18.86 -18.54
C ASN A 157 1.42 -18.83 -18.21
N THR A 158 1.79 -18.89 -16.93
CA THR A 158 3.20 -18.89 -16.50
C THR A 158 3.41 -19.76 -15.26
N ASP A 159 4.65 -20.23 -15.09
CA ASP A 159 5.11 -20.91 -13.86
C ASP A 159 5.80 -19.94 -12.89
N LEU A 160 5.60 -18.63 -13.05
CA LEU A 160 6.24 -17.62 -12.21
C LEU A 160 5.76 -17.71 -10.76
N PRO A 161 6.66 -17.82 -9.79
CA PRO A 161 6.29 -17.72 -8.38
C PRO A 161 5.65 -16.37 -8.10
N MET A 162 4.53 -16.40 -7.38
CA MET A 162 3.77 -15.22 -7.03
C MET A 162 3.61 -15.13 -5.52
N PHE A 163 3.81 -13.96 -4.95
CA PHE A 163 3.64 -13.69 -3.52
C PHE A 163 2.88 -12.40 -3.31
N GLY A 164 1.91 -12.41 -2.43
CA GLY A 164 1.08 -11.25 -2.09
C GLY A 164 1.06 -10.95 -0.60
N ILE A 165 0.87 -9.67 -0.28
CA ILE A 165 0.66 -9.19 1.09
C ILE A 165 -0.62 -8.37 1.16
N CYS A 166 -1.54 -8.78 2.02
CA CYS A 166 -2.84 -8.12 2.24
C CYS A 166 -3.75 -8.24 1.01
N LEU A 167 -4.48 -7.25 0.68
CA LEU A 167 -5.46 -7.00 -0.40
C LEU A 167 -6.32 -8.18 -0.83
#